data_9d149b275f1c3078a01be69a3d89ec76
#
_entry.id   9d149b275f1c3078a01be69a3d89ec76
#
_cell.length_a   1.000
_cell.length_b   1.000
_cell.length_c   1.000
_cell.angle_alpha   90.00
_cell.angle_beta   90.00
_cell.angle_gamma   90.00
#
_symmetry.space_group_name_H-M   'P 1'
#
loop_
_entity.id
_entity.type
_entity.pdbx_description
1 polymer ?
#
loop_
_entity_poly.entity_id
_entity_poly.type
_entity_poly.pdbx_seq_one_letter_code
_entity_poly.pdbx_strand_id
1 'polypeptide(L)'
;MDDMERYGDYNEVDEPPRKSYVGLAIKLLIGALCIAVIGILGFRIILFNQYPDSVKSLYVDEAFLEYYNSKDGDVEVLTQALRSPYDDPDRGNFFCDNMYFTDALDRLQISVRYNVSALADIEAEYKIEGLDPDSDSLFTFRLVDNYGRVYDSLADVRYESNMMYRYLRLVFDRVVTEPDDEGKYPEWIRLEIFVAGHSPADKPYAMVPVYENNEIYRTFTPYEVRAEEVKLDK
;
A
#
# COMPACT_ATOMS: atom_id res chain seq x y z
N MET A 1 22.76 -69.01 -72.00
CA MET A 1 23.18 -67.79 -72.60
C MET A 1 22.35 -66.70 -71.99
N ASP A 2 22.82 -66.35 -71.08
CA ASP A 2 23.19 -65.48 -69.98
C ASP A 2 23.27 -64.06 -70.52
N ASP A 3 22.39 -63.26 -69.97
CA ASP A 3 22.62 -61.84 -69.94
C ASP A 3 22.18 -61.34 -68.53
N MET A 4 23.16 -61.07 -67.79
CA MET A 4 23.09 -60.43 -66.51
C MET A 4 22.80 -58.94 -66.71
N GLU A 5 21.60 -58.51 -66.43
CA GLU A 5 21.33 -57.12 -66.21
C GLU A 5 21.73 -56.72 -64.80
N ARG A 6 22.74 -55.92 -64.70
CA ARG A 6 23.28 -55.32 -63.49
C ARG A 6 22.47 -54.06 -63.18
N TYR A 7 21.51 -54.17 -62.28
CA TYR A 7 20.82 -53.03 -61.76
C TYR A 7 21.77 -52.17 -60.90
N GLY A 8 21.95 -50.99 -61.40
CA GLY A 8 22.70 -49.96 -60.62
C GLY A 8 21.96 -49.55 -59.41
N ASP A 9 22.67 -49.68 -58.30
CA ASP A 9 22.27 -49.19 -56.98
C ASP A 9 22.32 -47.66 -57.00
N TYR A 10 21.14 -47.05 -57.08
CA TYR A 10 21.04 -45.60 -56.86
C TYR A 10 21.13 -45.35 -55.38
N ASN A 11 22.28 -44.90 -54.97
CA ASN A 11 22.46 -44.31 -53.64
C ASN A 11 21.56 -43.07 -53.58
N GLU A 12 20.40 -43.23 -52.97
CA GLU A 12 19.65 -42.07 -52.45
C GLU A 12 20.52 -41.38 -51.41
N VAL A 13 21.10 -40.28 -51.84
CA VAL A 13 21.76 -39.35 -50.93
C VAL A 13 20.67 -38.75 -50.09
N ASP A 14 20.52 -39.26 -48.85
CA ASP A 14 19.68 -38.66 -47.84
C ASP A 14 20.09 -37.16 -47.65
N GLU A 15 19.40 -36.25 -48.31
CA GLU A 15 19.56 -34.81 -48.06
C GLU A 15 19.19 -34.57 -46.62
N PRO A 16 20.09 -33.97 -45.83
CA PRO A 16 19.77 -33.67 -44.41
C PRO A 16 18.51 -32.79 -44.39
N PRO A 17 17.59 -33.05 -43.46
CA PRO A 17 16.31 -32.35 -43.39
C PRO A 17 16.57 -30.84 -43.32
N ARG A 18 16.09 -30.10 -44.28
CA ARG A 18 16.19 -28.63 -44.35
C ARG A 18 15.58 -28.08 -43.10
N LYS A 19 16.41 -27.56 -42.18
CA LYS A 19 15.98 -26.91 -40.96
C LYS A 19 15.02 -25.78 -41.32
N SER A 20 13.74 -25.93 -40.99
CA SER A 20 12.73 -24.93 -41.25
C SER A 20 12.96 -23.70 -40.37
N TYR A 21 13.65 -22.72 -40.87
CA TYR A 21 13.84 -21.42 -40.19
C TYR A 21 12.52 -20.73 -39.83
N VAL A 22 11.44 -21.05 -40.54
CA VAL A 22 10.08 -20.57 -40.29
C VAL A 22 9.59 -21.09 -38.92
N GLY A 23 9.79 -22.37 -38.64
CA GLY A 23 9.42 -22.93 -37.30
C GLY A 23 10.22 -22.32 -36.15
N LEU A 24 11.50 -22.01 -36.39
CA LEU A 24 12.32 -21.31 -35.38
C LEU A 24 11.83 -19.87 -35.18
N ALA A 25 11.54 -19.14 -36.23
CA ALA A 25 11.05 -17.77 -36.19
C ALA A 25 9.71 -17.68 -35.45
N ILE A 26 8.78 -18.62 -35.72
CA ILE A 26 7.50 -18.67 -34.98
C ILE A 26 7.70 -18.94 -33.49
N LYS A 27 8.60 -19.86 -33.11
CA LYS A 27 8.91 -20.15 -31.68
C LYS A 27 9.49 -18.93 -30.99
N LEU A 28 10.40 -18.20 -31.65
CA LEU A 28 10.99 -16.98 -31.10
C LEU A 28 9.93 -15.86 -30.93
N LEU A 29 9.03 -15.72 -31.90
CA LEU A 29 7.95 -14.74 -31.85
C LEU A 29 6.98 -15.05 -30.70
N ILE A 30 6.59 -16.31 -30.53
CA ILE A 30 5.74 -16.73 -29.41
C ILE A 30 6.46 -16.49 -28.09
N GLY A 31 7.74 -16.86 -27.99
CA GLY A 31 8.54 -16.61 -26.79
C GLY A 31 8.62 -15.12 -26.43
N ALA A 32 8.89 -14.26 -27.42
CA ALA A 32 8.91 -12.81 -27.21
C ALA A 32 7.54 -12.27 -26.77
N LEU A 33 6.45 -12.76 -27.36
CA LEU A 33 5.09 -12.38 -26.96
C LEU A 33 4.79 -12.80 -25.51
N CYS A 34 5.15 -14.02 -25.12
CA CYS A 34 4.98 -14.50 -23.74
C CYS A 34 5.75 -13.62 -22.75
N ILE A 35 7.02 -13.28 -23.05
CA ILE A 35 7.84 -12.40 -22.21
C ILE A 35 7.20 -11.01 -22.10
N ALA A 36 6.71 -10.46 -23.20
CA ALA A 36 6.03 -9.16 -23.20
C ALA A 36 4.76 -9.19 -22.35
N VAL A 37 3.94 -10.23 -22.45
CA VAL A 37 2.72 -10.39 -21.63
C VAL A 37 3.08 -10.52 -20.16
N ILE A 38 4.07 -11.35 -19.81
CA ILE A 38 4.53 -11.51 -18.42
C ILE A 38 5.08 -10.17 -17.88
N GLY A 39 5.86 -9.45 -18.70
CA GLY A 39 6.39 -8.13 -18.35
C GLY A 39 5.28 -7.11 -18.08
N ILE A 40 4.25 -7.05 -18.92
CA ILE A 40 3.09 -6.17 -18.75
C ILE A 40 2.30 -6.54 -17.50
N LEU A 41 2.06 -7.82 -17.26
CA LEU A 41 1.35 -8.30 -16.08
C LEU A 41 2.15 -8.00 -14.80
N GLY A 42 3.45 -8.26 -14.80
CA GLY A 42 4.34 -7.95 -13.68
C GLY A 42 4.37 -6.45 -13.38
N PHE A 43 4.49 -5.61 -14.41
CA PHE A 43 4.45 -4.15 -14.27
C PHE A 43 3.10 -3.67 -13.70
N ARG A 44 1.98 -4.22 -14.18
CA ARG A 44 0.66 -3.90 -13.63
C ARG A 44 0.50 -4.30 -12.17
N ILE A 45 1.01 -5.47 -11.77
CA ILE A 45 0.99 -5.91 -10.37
C ILE A 45 1.78 -4.93 -9.50
N ILE A 46 2.93 -4.45 -9.96
CA ILE A 46 3.73 -3.45 -9.25
C ILE A 46 2.94 -2.14 -9.10
N LEU A 47 2.33 -1.66 -10.19
CA LEU A 47 1.52 -0.44 -10.15
C LEU A 47 0.31 -0.55 -9.21
N PHE A 48 -0.36 -1.71 -9.19
CA PHE A 48 -1.52 -1.93 -8.31
C PHE A 48 -1.14 -1.99 -6.83
N ASN A 49 0.13 -2.30 -6.51
CA ASN A 49 0.61 -2.30 -5.14
C ASN A 49 1.15 -0.93 -4.66
N GLN A 50 1.29 0.04 -5.57
CA GLN A 50 1.73 1.37 -5.20
C GLN A 50 0.56 2.18 -4.66
N TYR A 51 0.80 2.90 -3.57
CA TYR A 51 -0.15 3.87 -3.06
C TYR A 51 -0.28 5.04 -4.05
N PRO A 52 -1.50 5.52 -4.32
CA PRO A 52 -1.71 6.73 -5.11
C PRO A 52 -1.01 7.94 -4.48
N ASP A 53 -0.55 8.86 -5.32
CA ASP A 53 0.12 10.08 -4.84
C ASP A 53 -0.81 10.94 -3.96
N SER A 54 -2.11 10.96 -4.27
CA SER A 54 -3.14 11.63 -3.48
C SER A 54 -3.26 11.12 -2.03
N VAL A 55 -2.88 9.86 -1.80
CA VAL A 55 -2.90 9.22 -0.47
C VAL A 55 -1.55 9.34 0.23
N LYS A 56 -0.45 9.29 -0.55
CA LYS A 56 0.91 9.36 -0.01
C LYS A 56 1.39 10.77 0.27
N SER A 57 0.92 11.76 -0.50
CA SER A 57 1.38 13.13 -0.36
C SER A 57 1.03 13.69 1.01
N LEU A 58 1.86 14.59 1.48
CA LEU A 58 1.61 15.35 2.71
C LEU A 58 0.29 16.12 2.56
N TYR A 59 -0.56 16.05 3.56
CA TYR A 59 -1.81 16.80 3.61
C TYR A 59 -1.55 18.27 3.90
N VAL A 60 -2.09 19.12 3.04
CA VAL A 60 -1.92 20.57 3.11
C VAL A 60 -3.29 21.25 3.17
N ASP A 61 -3.63 21.78 4.32
CA ASP A 61 -4.80 22.65 4.54
C ASP A 61 -4.38 24.09 4.84
N GLU A 62 -5.35 24.92 5.21
CA GLU A 62 -5.09 26.32 5.56
C GLU A 62 -4.16 26.45 6.77
N ALA A 63 -4.31 25.60 7.78
CA ALA A 63 -3.47 25.63 8.98
C ALA A 63 -2.02 25.25 8.66
N PHE A 64 -1.81 24.27 7.79
CA PHE A 64 -0.46 23.92 7.33
C PHE A 64 0.14 25.06 6.48
N LEU A 65 -0.64 25.69 5.61
CA LEU A 65 -0.18 26.83 4.81
C LEU A 65 0.23 28.02 5.70
N GLU A 66 -0.54 28.32 6.73
CA GLU A 66 -0.18 29.37 7.67
C GLU A 66 1.11 29.05 8.40
N TYR A 67 1.27 27.79 8.85
CA TYR A 67 2.49 27.31 9.48
C TYR A 67 3.69 27.42 8.53
N TYR A 68 3.55 26.92 7.29
CA TYR A 68 4.57 26.99 6.25
C TYR A 68 5.03 28.43 5.95
N ASN A 69 4.07 29.33 5.76
CA ASN A 69 4.35 30.74 5.49
C ASN A 69 4.96 31.47 6.70
N SER A 70 4.58 31.11 7.91
CA SER A 70 5.13 31.70 9.14
C SER A 70 6.60 31.36 9.38
N LYS A 71 7.08 30.29 8.75
CA LYS A 71 8.44 29.79 8.81
C LYS A 71 9.26 30.02 7.56
N ASP A 72 8.75 30.84 6.61
CA ASP A 72 9.40 31.06 5.30
C ASP A 72 9.72 29.76 4.55
N GLY A 73 8.89 28.72 4.75
CA GLY A 73 9.04 27.40 4.16
C GLY A 73 9.93 26.43 4.95
N ASP A 74 10.58 26.84 6.01
CA ASP A 74 11.39 26.01 6.90
C ASP A 74 10.51 25.38 7.99
N VAL A 75 9.75 24.36 7.61
CA VAL A 75 8.83 23.65 8.50
C VAL A 75 9.38 22.30 8.89
N GLU A 76 9.19 21.93 10.14
CA GLU A 76 9.57 20.63 10.65
C GLU A 76 8.43 19.63 10.45
N VAL A 77 8.64 18.69 9.53
CA VAL A 77 7.79 17.52 9.30
C VAL A 77 8.66 16.29 9.42
N LEU A 78 8.20 15.35 10.22
CA LEU A 78 8.86 14.06 10.38
C LEU A 78 8.12 13.01 9.55
N THR A 79 8.86 12.09 8.95
CA THR A 79 8.29 10.96 8.21
C THR A 79 8.89 9.64 8.65
N GLN A 80 8.10 8.59 8.54
CA GLN A 80 8.54 7.23 8.78
C GLN A 80 7.84 6.28 7.82
N ALA A 81 8.63 5.35 7.24
CA ALA A 81 8.05 4.23 6.52
C ALA A 81 7.49 3.21 7.52
N LEU A 82 6.19 2.96 7.43
CA LEU A 82 5.51 1.98 8.28
C LEU A 82 5.54 0.61 7.59
N ARG A 83 6.08 -0.37 8.29
CA ARG A 83 6.07 -1.77 7.81
C ARG A 83 5.26 -2.60 8.80
N SER A 84 3.97 -2.70 8.56
CA SER A 84 3.17 -3.66 9.31
C SER A 84 3.68 -5.08 9.04
N PRO A 85 4.04 -5.86 10.07
CA PRO A 85 4.44 -7.25 9.88
C PRO A 85 3.35 -8.03 9.14
N TYR A 86 3.73 -8.84 8.16
CA TYR A 86 2.76 -9.62 7.37
C TYR A 86 2.04 -10.69 8.20
N ASP A 87 2.64 -11.10 9.29
CA ASP A 87 2.23 -12.20 10.17
C ASP A 87 1.49 -11.71 11.43
N ASP A 88 1.20 -10.43 11.53
CA ASP A 88 0.44 -9.90 12.64
C ASP A 88 -1.06 -10.22 12.45
N PRO A 89 -1.64 -11.12 13.26
CA PRO A 89 -3.04 -11.52 13.14
C PRO A 89 -4.01 -10.39 13.49
N ASP A 90 -3.57 -9.43 14.32
CA ASP A 90 -4.43 -8.37 14.84
C ASP A 90 -4.66 -7.26 13.80
N ARG A 91 -3.83 -7.15 12.78
CA ARG A 91 -4.00 -6.13 11.73
C ARG A 91 -5.13 -6.40 10.75
N GLY A 92 -5.71 -7.60 10.74
CA GLY A 92 -6.59 -8.04 9.67
C GLY A 92 -5.88 -7.98 8.32
N ASN A 93 -6.56 -7.44 7.30
CA ASN A 93 -6.00 -7.23 5.96
C ASN A 93 -5.59 -5.78 5.70
N PHE A 94 -5.29 -5.01 6.76
CA PHE A 94 -4.87 -3.62 6.68
C PHE A 94 -3.34 -3.48 6.71
N PHE A 95 -2.84 -2.56 5.92
CA PHE A 95 -1.40 -2.27 5.80
C PHE A 95 -1.20 -0.77 5.86
N CYS A 96 -0.24 -0.33 6.66
CA CYS A 96 0.24 1.05 6.67
C CYS A 96 1.55 1.13 5.88
N ASP A 97 1.75 2.22 5.13
CA ASP A 97 2.96 2.44 4.32
C ASP A 97 3.88 3.48 4.92
N ASN A 98 3.36 4.68 5.11
CA ASN A 98 4.12 5.79 5.64
C ASN A 98 3.25 6.66 6.54
N MET A 99 3.92 7.41 7.38
CA MET A 99 3.28 8.47 8.14
C MET A 99 4.06 9.76 8.03
N TYR A 100 3.34 10.87 8.23
CA TYR A 100 3.90 12.19 8.45
C TYR A 100 3.43 12.70 9.79
N PHE A 101 4.36 13.27 10.53
CA PHE A 101 4.06 13.90 11.81
C PHE A 101 4.50 15.37 11.75
N THR A 102 3.59 16.27 12.04
CA THR A 102 3.81 17.71 12.13
C THR A 102 3.52 18.15 13.57
N ASP A 103 4.57 18.17 14.39
CA ASP A 103 4.47 18.44 15.82
C ASP A 103 3.83 19.80 16.11
N ALA A 104 4.23 20.84 15.38
CA ALA A 104 3.68 22.19 15.53
C ALA A 104 2.17 22.30 15.29
N LEU A 105 1.55 21.31 14.68
CA LEU A 105 0.10 21.21 14.42
C LEU A 105 -0.57 20.08 15.19
N ASP A 106 0.16 19.36 16.05
CA ASP A 106 -0.33 18.14 16.71
C ASP A 106 -0.98 17.16 15.73
N ARG A 107 -0.40 17.01 14.55
CA ARG A 107 -1.02 16.31 13.43
C ARG A 107 -0.25 15.08 13.02
N LEU A 108 -0.95 13.97 12.91
CA LEU A 108 -0.43 12.70 12.42
C LEU A 108 -1.21 12.23 11.19
N GLN A 109 -0.53 12.08 10.07
CA GLN A 109 -1.07 11.51 8.85
C GLN A 109 -0.57 10.09 8.65
N ILE A 110 -1.45 9.19 8.23
CA ILE A 110 -1.13 7.78 7.96
C ILE A 110 -1.72 7.38 6.62
N SER A 111 -0.91 6.71 5.79
CA SER A 111 -1.38 6.07 4.57
C SER A 111 -1.70 4.60 4.86
N VAL A 112 -2.94 4.20 4.61
CA VAL A 112 -3.46 2.86 4.89
C VAL A 112 -3.99 2.25 3.60
N ARG A 113 -3.87 0.93 3.44
CA ARG A 113 -4.59 0.19 2.40
C ARG A 113 -5.15 -1.10 2.95
N TYR A 114 -6.21 -1.59 2.31
CA TYR A 114 -6.72 -2.94 2.53
C TYR A 114 -7.11 -3.60 1.21
N ASN A 115 -7.08 -4.93 1.19
CA ASN A 115 -7.54 -5.70 0.05
C ASN A 115 -9.06 -5.77 0.05
N VAL A 116 -9.70 -5.61 -1.11
CA VAL A 116 -11.16 -5.75 -1.25
C VAL A 116 -11.67 -7.12 -0.80
N SER A 117 -10.85 -8.18 -0.93
CA SER A 117 -11.19 -9.49 -0.40
C SER A 117 -11.41 -9.54 1.12
N ALA A 118 -10.86 -8.57 1.87
CA ALA A 118 -11.10 -8.47 3.31
C ALA A 118 -12.57 -8.24 3.66
N LEU A 119 -13.35 -7.67 2.74
CA LEU A 119 -14.78 -7.44 2.97
C LEU A 119 -15.56 -8.75 3.15
N ALA A 120 -15.19 -9.80 2.43
CA ALA A 120 -15.80 -11.11 2.60
C ALA A 120 -15.54 -11.72 3.99
N ASP A 121 -14.33 -11.49 4.53
CA ASP A 121 -13.99 -11.93 5.89
C ASP A 121 -14.80 -11.14 6.94
N ILE A 122 -14.97 -9.84 6.72
CA ILE A 122 -15.77 -8.95 7.57
C ILE A 122 -17.25 -9.35 7.53
N GLU A 123 -17.81 -9.59 6.33
CA GLU A 123 -19.18 -10.05 6.16
C GLU A 123 -19.43 -11.36 6.91
N ALA A 124 -18.48 -12.29 6.83
CA ALA A 124 -18.57 -13.58 7.53
C ALA A 124 -18.50 -13.41 9.07
N GLU A 125 -17.58 -12.57 9.57
CA GLU A 125 -17.38 -12.35 11.00
C GLU A 125 -18.59 -11.66 11.64
N TYR A 126 -19.08 -10.58 11.02
CA TYR A 126 -20.19 -9.78 11.57
C TYR A 126 -21.57 -10.26 11.10
N LYS A 127 -21.65 -11.32 10.26
CA LYS A 127 -22.89 -11.86 9.68
C LYS A 127 -23.75 -10.80 8.96
N ILE A 128 -23.07 -9.98 8.18
CA ILE A 128 -23.65 -8.95 7.32
C ILE A 128 -23.43 -9.33 5.86
N GLU A 129 -24.23 -8.79 4.97
CA GLU A 129 -24.14 -9.06 3.54
C GLU A 129 -24.15 -7.73 2.76
N GLY A 130 -23.42 -7.71 1.66
CA GLY A 130 -23.49 -6.61 0.69
C GLY A 130 -22.78 -5.34 1.13
N LEU A 131 -21.65 -5.47 1.81
CA LEU A 131 -20.78 -4.33 2.06
C LEU A 131 -20.35 -3.70 0.73
N ASP A 132 -20.64 -2.42 0.58
CA ASP A 132 -20.19 -1.68 -0.59
C ASP A 132 -18.71 -1.32 -0.45
N PRO A 133 -17.83 -1.91 -1.27
CA PRO A 133 -16.41 -1.63 -1.18
C PRO A 133 -16.03 -0.17 -1.49
N ASP A 134 -16.91 0.59 -2.12
CA ASP A 134 -16.70 1.98 -2.46
C ASP A 134 -17.34 2.95 -1.46
N SER A 135 -17.92 2.43 -0.36
CA SER A 135 -18.48 3.25 0.70
C SER A 135 -17.39 3.87 1.58
N ASP A 136 -17.40 5.18 1.70
CA ASP A 136 -16.50 5.93 2.57
C ASP A 136 -16.82 5.75 4.07
N SER A 137 -17.96 5.16 4.40
CA SER A 137 -18.44 4.97 5.77
C SER A 137 -18.31 3.55 6.30
N LEU A 138 -17.56 2.68 5.61
CA LEU A 138 -17.38 1.28 6.05
C LEU A 138 -16.65 1.17 7.38
N PHE A 139 -15.69 2.04 7.62
CA PHE A 139 -14.82 1.99 8.78
C PHE A 139 -14.82 3.29 9.56
N THR A 140 -14.62 3.15 10.86
CA THR A 140 -14.23 4.26 11.75
C THR A 140 -12.85 3.97 12.32
N PHE A 141 -12.11 5.03 12.59
CA PHE A 141 -10.69 4.97 12.94
C PHE A 141 -10.44 5.77 14.20
N ARG A 142 -9.54 5.27 15.05
CA ARG A 142 -8.96 6.05 16.15
C ARG A 142 -7.53 5.60 16.39
N LEU A 143 -6.73 6.47 16.99
CA LEU A 143 -5.43 6.09 17.52
C LEU A 143 -5.55 5.89 19.02
N VAL A 144 -4.77 4.95 19.53
CA VAL A 144 -4.66 4.68 20.97
C VAL A 144 -3.19 4.49 21.31
N ASP A 145 -2.73 5.08 22.41
CA ASP A 145 -1.39 4.88 22.92
C ASP A 145 -1.36 3.97 24.16
N ASN A 146 -0.15 3.67 24.63
CA ASN A 146 0.06 2.82 25.83
C ASN A 146 -0.43 3.46 27.14
N TYR A 147 -0.73 4.75 27.18
CA TYR A 147 -1.35 5.42 28.32
C TYR A 147 -2.88 5.38 28.27
N GLY A 148 -3.45 4.80 27.20
CA GLY A 148 -4.89 4.76 26.99
C GLY A 148 -5.48 6.07 26.49
N ARG A 149 -4.65 7.01 26.02
CA ARG A 149 -5.16 8.21 25.35
C ARG A 149 -5.72 7.82 24.00
N VAL A 150 -6.87 8.40 23.66
CA VAL A 150 -7.60 8.13 22.43
C VAL A 150 -7.59 9.39 21.59
N TYR A 151 -7.23 9.23 20.30
CA TYR A 151 -7.21 10.29 19.32
C TYR A 151 -8.16 9.88 18.18
N ASP A 152 -9.34 10.49 18.15
CA ASP A 152 -10.43 10.19 17.20
C ASP A 152 -10.83 11.40 16.37
N SER A 153 -10.12 12.52 16.55
CA SER A 153 -10.35 13.72 15.75
C SER A 153 -9.66 13.60 14.39
N LEU A 154 -10.43 13.31 13.36
CA LEU A 154 -9.95 13.27 11.97
C LEU A 154 -10.15 14.62 11.30
N ALA A 155 -9.06 15.24 10.83
CA ALA A 155 -9.07 16.45 10.01
C ALA A 155 -9.43 16.15 8.56
N ASP A 156 -8.96 14.99 8.05
CA ASP A 156 -9.22 14.54 6.68
C ASP A 156 -9.24 13.03 6.59
N VAL A 157 -10.11 12.52 5.73
CA VAL A 157 -10.11 11.13 5.28
C VAL A 157 -10.29 11.11 3.78
N ARG A 158 -9.26 10.68 3.07
CA ARG A 158 -9.32 10.55 1.62
C ARG A 158 -9.33 9.10 1.21
N TYR A 159 -10.23 8.77 0.29
CA TYR A 159 -10.37 7.44 -0.27
C TYR A 159 -9.94 7.42 -1.72
N GLU A 160 -9.18 6.39 -2.07
CA GLU A 160 -8.83 6.05 -3.44
C GLU A 160 -8.99 4.56 -3.65
N SER A 161 -9.35 4.14 -4.85
CA SER A 161 -9.59 2.73 -5.13
C SER A 161 -8.96 2.27 -6.42
N ASN A 162 -8.54 1.02 -6.44
CA ASN A 162 -8.25 0.28 -7.65
C ASN A 162 -8.97 -1.08 -7.62
N MET A 163 -8.73 -1.92 -8.62
CA MET A 163 -9.41 -3.21 -8.73
C MET A 163 -9.19 -4.14 -7.53
N MET A 164 -8.04 -4.05 -6.85
CA MET A 164 -7.62 -4.99 -5.79
C MET A 164 -7.62 -4.37 -4.40
N TYR A 165 -7.32 -3.08 -4.30
CA TYR A 165 -7.09 -2.40 -3.04
C TYR A 165 -7.93 -1.13 -2.91
N ARG A 166 -8.22 -0.82 -1.67
CA ARG A 166 -8.70 0.48 -1.22
C ARG A 166 -7.59 1.15 -0.44
N TYR A 167 -7.39 2.43 -0.69
CA TYR A 167 -6.36 3.25 -0.10
C TYR A 167 -7.00 4.39 0.65
N LEU A 168 -6.45 4.70 1.80
CA LEU A 168 -6.94 5.75 2.67
C LEU A 168 -5.76 6.63 3.10
N ARG A 169 -5.99 7.93 3.09
CA ARG A 169 -5.20 8.89 3.86
C ARG A 169 -6.02 9.26 5.09
N LEU A 170 -5.49 8.98 6.26
CA LEU A 170 -6.09 9.36 7.54
C LEU A 170 -5.25 10.48 8.14
N VAL A 171 -5.87 11.60 8.44
CA VAL A 171 -5.19 12.73 9.09
C VAL A 171 -5.84 12.97 10.43
N PHE A 172 -5.10 12.67 11.49
CA PHE A 172 -5.54 12.88 12.87
C PHE A 172 -5.01 14.21 13.39
N ASP A 173 -5.89 15.01 13.97
CA ASP A 173 -5.54 16.21 14.71
C ASP A 173 -5.46 15.94 16.23
N ARG A 174 -4.75 16.81 16.93
CA ARG A 174 -4.59 16.76 18.39
C ARG A 174 -3.92 15.48 18.88
N VAL A 175 -3.01 14.97 18.09
CA VAL A 175 -2.17 13.84 18.47
C VAL A 175 -1.04 14.38 19.34
N VAL A 176 -1.22 14.28 20.64
CA VAL A 176 -0.25 14.76 21.61
C VAL A 176 0.83 13.71 21.79
N THR A 177 2.03 14.01 21.35
CA THR A 177 3.22 13.17 21.55
C THR A 177 4.04 13.60 22.75
N GLU A 178 3.53 14.58 23.52
CA GLU A 178 4.20 15.06 24.73
C GLU A 178 4.40 13.93 25.74
N PRO A 179 5.49 13.99 26.50
CA PRO A 179 5.72 13.05 27.58
C PRO A 179 4.61 13.18 28.65
N ASP A 180 4.41 12.12 29.40
CA ASP A 180 3.56 12.12 30.56
C ASP A 180 4.14 13.01 31.71
N ASP A 181 3.44 13.06 32.84
CA ASP A 181 3.88 13.82 34.03
C ASP A 181 5.24 13.34 34.57
N GLU A 182 5.71 12.15 34.20
CA GLU A 182 7.02 11.59 34.55
C GLU A 182 8.08 11.87 33.46
N GLY A 183 7.74 12.56 32.40
CA GLY A 183 8.64 12.86 31.27
C GLY A 183 8.84 11.70 30.30
N LYS A 184 7.93 10.70 30.27
CA LYS A 184 7.99 9.56 29.37
C LYS A 184 7.11 9.77 28.18
N TYR A 185 7.68 9.57 27.00
CA TYR A 185 6.95 9.55 25.73
C TYR A 185 6.15 8.25 25.57
N PRO A 186 5.07 8.24 24.74
CA PRO A 186 4.38 7.01 24.44
C PRO A 186 5.35 5.96 23.88
N GLU A 187 5.23 4.74 24.37
CA GLU A 187 6.04 3.61 23.88
C GLU A 187 5.51 3.08 22.55
N TRP A 188 4.20 3.18 22.34
CA TRP A 188 3.56 2.80 21.11
C TRP A 188 2.27 3.60 20.88
N ILE A 189 1.92 3.73 19.60
CA ILE A 189 0.63 4.20 19.11
C ILE A 189 0.12 3.16 18.11
N ARG A 190 -1.15 2.79 18.22
CA ARG A 190 -1.83 1.87 17.31
C ARG A 190 -3.02 2.52 16.67
N LEU A 191 -3.22 2.19 15.39
CA LEU A 191 -4.45 2.51 14.68
C LEU A 191 -5.45 1.39 14.94
N GLU A 192 -6.55 1.71 15.57
CA GLU A 192 -7.69 0.83 15.73
C GLU A 192 -8.73 1.10 14.64
N ILE A 193 -9.20 0.04 14.01
CA ILE A 193 -10.12 0.07 12.88
C ILE A 193 -11.39 -0.68 13.28
N PHE A 194 -12.51 -0.02 13.17
CA PHE A 194 -13.81 -0.56 13.51
C PHE A 194 -14.69 -0.66 12.27
N VAL A 195 -15.48 -1.72 12.15
CA VAL A 195 -16.53 -1.81 11.14
C VAL A 195 -17.72 -0.98 11.64
N ALA A 196 -18.04 0.07 10.91
CA ALA A 196 -19.02 1.07 11.30
C ALA A 196 -20.39 0.45 11.59
N GLY A 197 -20.93 0.72 12.78
CA GLY A 197 -22.22 0.18 13.23
C GLY A 197 -22.24 -1.30 13.61
N HIS A 198 -21.10 -2.01 13.51
CA HIS A 198 -21.00 -3.45 13.77
C HIS A 198 -19.96 -3.82 14.82
N SER A 199 -18.80 -3.19 14.82
CA SER A 199 -17.78 -3.44 15.85
C SER A 199 -18.20 -2.84 17.20
N PRO A 200 -18.07 -3.60 18.32
CA PRO A 200 -18.17 -3.03 19.65
C PRO A 200 -17.09 -1.96 19.88
N ALA A 201 -17.41 -0.93 20.68
CA ALA A 201 -16.49 0.19 20.91
C ALA A 201 -15.17 -0.21 21.61
N ASP A 202 -15.17 -1.34 22.31
CA ASP A 202 -14.02 -1.90 23.03
C ASP A 202 -13.29 -3.01 22.26
N LYS A 203 -13.80 -3.38 21.07
CA LYS A 203 -13.23 -4.47 20.25
C LYS A 203 -13.09 -4.02 18.80
N PRO A 204 -11.94 -3.45 18.40
CA PRO A 204 -11.67 -3.14 17.02
C PRO A 204 -11.62 -4.41 16.16
N TYR A 205 -11.98 -4.28 14.88
CA TYR A 205 -11.81 -5.33 13.88
C TYR A 205 -10.34 -5.59 13.59
N ALA A 206 -9.55 -4.52 13.52
CA ALA A 206 -8.12 -4.63 13.29
C ALA A 206 -7.35 -3.59 14.11
N MET A 207 -6.13 -3.95 14.49
CA MET A 207 -5.17 -3.06 15.16
C MET A 207 -3.86 -3.07 14.36
N VAL A 208 -3.43 -1.89 13.95
CA VAL A 208 -2.20 -1.74 13.17
C VAL A 208 -1.21 -0.87 13.94
N PRO A 209 -0.01 -1.38 14.25
CA PRO A 209 1.01 -0.55 14.89
C PRO A 209 1.42 0.59 13.95
N VAL A 210 1.37 1.81 14.46
CA VAL A 210 1.76 3.04 13.76
C VAL A 210 3.11 3.51 14.25
N TYR A 211 3.31 3.46 15.56
CA TYR A 211 4.53 3.86 16.22
C TYR A 211 4.86 2.85 17.31
N GLU A 212 6.09 2.37 17.35
CA GLU A 212 6.62 1.57 18.43
C GLU A 212 8.00 2.11 18.80
N ASN A 213 8.20 2.37 20.08
CA ASN A 213 9.45 2.89 20.61
C ASN A 213 10.49 1.77 20.79
N ASN A 214 10.65 0.92 19.75
CA ASN A 214 11.71 -0.06 19.75
C ASN A 214 12.72 0.28 18.62
N GLU A 215 13.99 -0.09 18.80
CA GLU A 215 15.09 0.31 17.92
C GLU A 215 14.90 -0.15 16.46
N ILE A 216 14.10 -1.17 16.21
CA ILE A 216 13.85 -1.73 14.88
C ILE A 216 12.94 -0.82 14.04
N TYR A 217 12.02 -0.09 14.68
CA TYR A 217 11.03 0.76 14.02
C TYR A 217 11.36 2.25 14.09
N ARG A 218 12.46 2.62 14.76
CA ARG A 218 12.88 4.02 14.90
C ARG A 218 13.69 4.47 13.68
N THR A 219 13.02 5.05 12.74
CA THR A 219 13.68 5.95 11.79
C THR A 219 12.71 7.05 11.37
N PHE A 220 12.38 7.90 12.31
CA PHE A 220 11.87 9.22 11.94
C PHE A 220 12.99 9.96 11.22
N THR A 221 12.70 10.38 10.01
CA THR A 221 13.59 11.23 9.23
C THR A 221 12.91 12.56 8.98
N PRO A 222 13.64 13.67 9.03
CA PRO A 222 13.11 14.95 8.57
C PRO A 222 12.63 14.81 7.11
N TYR A 223 11.43 15.30 6.85
CA TYR A 223 10.88 15.38 5.51
C TYR A 223 11.05 16.79 4.97
N GLU A 224 11.76 16.92 3.87
CA GLU A 224 11.94 18.20 3.20
C GLU A 224 10.69 18.53 2.38
N VAL A 225 9.88 19.45 2.88
CA VAL A 225 8.66 19.92 2.22
C VAL A 225 9.03 20.78 1.03
N ARG A 226 8.68 20.33 -0.17
CA ARG A 226 8.94 21.08 -1.40
C ARG A 226 7.84 22.09 -1.67
N ALA A 227 8.21 23.29 -2.09
CA ALA A 227 7.25 24.35 -2.39
C ALA A 227 6.18 23.95 -3.41
N GLU A 228 6.48 23.03 -4.33
CA GLU A 228 5.53 22.50 -5.31
C GLU A 228 4.47 21.55 -4.72
N GLU A 229 4.75 20.97 -3.56
CA GLU A 229 3.84 20.08 -2.81
C GLU A 229 2.86 20.89 -1.94
N VAL A 230 3.19 22.13 -1.63
CA VAL A 230 2.39 23.01 -0.77
C VAL A 230 1.23 23.60 -1.58
N LYS A 231 0.23 22.77 -1.84
CA LYS A 231 -1.02 23.16 -2.51
C LYS A 231 -2.18 22.68 -1.68
N LEU A 232 -3.18 23.55 -1.50
CA LEU A 232 -4.40 23.18 -0.79
C LEU A 232 -5.01 21.89 -1.38
N ASP A 233 -5.18 20.92 -0.53
CA ASP A 233 -5.99 19.74 -0.82
C ASP A 233 -7.46 20.16 -0.95
N LYS A 234 -8.09 19.75 -2.05
CA LYS A 234 -9.49 20.09 -2.38
C LYS A 234 -10.37 18.87 -2.23
#